data_6fd415dd1f396bcecba9c2df276e4bc0
#
_entry.id   6fd415dd1f396bcecba9c2df276e4bc0
#
_cell.length_a   1.000
_cell.length_b   1.000
_cell.length_c   1.000
_cell.angle_alpha   90.00
_cell.angle_beta   90.00
_cell.angle_gamma   90.00
#
_symmetry.space_group_name_H-M   'P 1'
#
loop_
_entity.id
_entity.type
_entity.pdbx_description
1 polymer ?
#
loop_
_entity_poly.entity_id
_entity_poly.type
_entity_poly.pdbx_seq_one_letter_code
_entity_poly.pdbx_strand_id
1 'polypeptide(L)'
;MKTVEAMRDFFLAGDASELEKAYLEICGPSQGEASFDPDWQEVEFAFNRLFVGPAALEAPPFSSVYLDGQSLVMGKTTLDVRGMYGALGLESPWKNTLPDDHISLELDAVLAINHLARQTEQVEIQELRKRFMTHMQSWVPLFAGKILQAPSSHPAINHVAKCLSQWLQEQGEQ
;
A
#
# COMPACT_ATOMS: atom_id res chain seq x y z
N MET A 1 8.58 5.52 9.74
CA MET A 1 8.57 6.32 8.51
C MET A 1 9.26 5.59 7.38
N LYS A 2 10.56 5.26 7.46
CA LYS A 2 11.28 4.57 6.38
C LYS A 2 10.60 3.28 5.87
N THR A 3 10.02 2.47 6.76
CA THR A 3 9.32 1.23 6.37
C THR A 3 8.07 1.50 5.53
N VAL A 4 7.31 2.58 5.81
CA VAL A 4 6.12 2.95 5.03
C VAL A 4 6.52 3.48 3.66
N GLU A 5 7.57 4.30 3.59
CA GLU A 5 8.16 4.76 2.33
C GLU A 5 8.59 3.56 1.46
N ALA A 6 9.29 2.61 2.05
CA ALA A 6 9.74 1.40 1.33
C ALA A 6 8.55 0.52 0.88
N MET A 7 7.49 0.37 1.69
CA MET A 7 6.27 -0.34 1.27
C MET A 7 5.55 0.39 0.12
N ARG A 8 5.46 1.72 0.17
CA ARG A 8 4.93 2.53 -0.95
C ARG A 8 5.73 2.25 -2.23
N ASP A 9 7.06 2.32 -2.14
CA ASP A 9 7.95 2.14 -3.28
C ASP A 9 7.87 0.70 -3.83
N PHE A 10 7.72 -0.30 -2.95
CA PHE A 10 7.49 -1.68 -3.37
C PHE A 10 6.24 -1.83 -4.24
N PHE A 11 5.12 -1.24 -3.83
CA PHE A 11 3.87 -1.32 -4.62
C PHE A 11 3.83 -0.39 -5.84
N LEU A 12 4.81 0.50 -6.00
CA LEU A 12 5.02 1.33 -7.21
C LEU A 12 6.07 0.77 -8.15
N ALA A 13 6.80 -0.27 -7.74
CA ALA A 13 7.92 -0.81 -8.49
C ALA A 13 7.51 -1.24 -9.91
N GLY A 14 8.31 -0.87 -10.88
CA GLY A 14 8.09 -1.19 -12.29
C GLY A 14 8.96 -2.36 -12.79
N ASP A 15 9.96 -2.78 -12.02
CA ASP A 15 10.89 -3.85 -12.38
C ASP A 15 11.48 -4.58 -11.16
N ALA A 16 12.21 -5.67 -11.45
CA ALA A 16 12.86 -6.51 -10.44
C ALA A 16 13.84 -5.74 -9.54
N SER A 17 14.58 -4.77 -10.09
CA SER A 17 15.59 -4.00 -9.34
C SER A 17 14.94 -3.06 -8.32
N GLU A 18 13.84 -2.43 -8.69
CA GLU A 18 13.06 -1.57 -7.80
C GLU A 18 12.39 -2.39 -6.69
N LEU A 19 11.86 -3.58 -7.02
CA LEU A 19 11.30 -4.53 -6.04
C LEU A 19 12.35 -4.98 -5.03
N GLU A 20 13.55 -5.38 -5.49
CA GLU A 20 14.66 -5.76 -4.62
C GLU A 20 15.03 -4.64 -3.67
N LYS A 21 15.27 -3.44 -4.21
CA LYS A 21 15.65 -2.27 -3.42
C LYS A 21 14.62 -1.98 -2.32
N ALA A 22 13.35 -1.89 -2.67
CA ALA A 22 12.28 -1.61 -1.71
C ALA A 22 12.14 -2.72 -0.65
N TYR A 23 12.26 -3.99 -1.06
CA TYR A 23 12.23 -5.13 -0.15
C TYR A 23 13.37 -5.09 0.87
N LEU A 24 14.60 -4.81 0.44
CA LEU A 24 15.75 -4.69 1.33
C LEU A 24 15.58 -3.55 2.34
N GLU A 25 14.99 -2.44 1.93
CA GLU A 25 14.67 -1.33 2.83
C GLU A 25 13.56 -1.69 3.84
N ILE A 26 12.58 -2.51 3.46
CA ILE A 26 11.53 -3.03 4.37
C ILE A 26 12.15 -3.97 5.41
N CYS A 27 13.00 -4.89 4.99
CA CYS A 27 13.65 -5.86 5.86
C CYS A 27 14.61 -5.19 6.87
N GLY A 28 15.27 -4.09 6.47
CA GLY A 28 16.27 -3.39 7.29
C GLY A 28 17.51 -4.22 7.59
N PRO A 29 18.49 -3.65 8.30
CA PRO A 29 19.79 -4.29 8.56
C PRO A 29 19.73 -5.47 9.55
N SER A 30 18.60 -5.71 10.20
CA SER A 30 18.49 -6.71 11.28
C SER A 30 18.17 -8.13 10.81
N GLN A 31 17.93 -8.37 9.53
CA GLN A 31 17.71 -9.71 8.99
C GLN A 31 18.99 -10.34 8.44
N GLY A 32 20.06 -10.28 9.23
CA GLY A 32 21.35 -10.93 8.92
C GLY A 32 21.40 -12.44 9.16
N GLU A 33 20.27 -13.13 9.26
CA GLU A 33 20.24 -14.59 9.40
C GLU A 33 19.44 -15.23 8.27
N ALA A 34 20.16 -16.00 7.47
CA ALA A 34 19.77 -16.75 6.28
C ALA A 34 19.46 -15.84 5.08
N SER A 35 20.39 -15.79 4.15
CA SER A 35 20.27 -15.14 2.86
C SER A 35 19.04 -15.65 2.09
N PHE A 36 17.89 -15.06 2.37
CA PHE A 36 16.77 -15.17 1.46
C PHE A 36 17.09 -14.24 0.30
N ASP A 37 17.71 -14.81 -0.71
CA ASP A 37 18.08 -14.15 -1.96
C ASP A 37 17.22 -14.74 -3.07
N PRO A 38 16.00 -14.20 -3.28
CA PRO A 38 15.10 -14.70 -4.30
C PRO A 38 15.59 -14.33 -5.69
N ASP A 39 15.17 -15.10 -6.70
CA ASP A 39 15.23 -14.65 -8.07
C ASP A 39 14.23 -13.49 -8.25
N TRP A 40 14.73 -12.27 -8.35
CA TRP A 40 13.92 -11.06 -8.46
C TRP A 40 13.12 -10.99 -9.75
N GLN A 41 13.50 -11.72 -10.79
CA GLN A 41 12.67 -11.86 -11.99
C GLN A 41 11.43 -12.72 -11.70
N GLU A 42 11.56 -13.79 -10.91
CA GLU A 42 10.40 -14.57 -10.47
C GLU A 42 9.48 -13.75 -9.56
N VAL A 43 10.05 -12.89 -8.69
CA VAL A 43 9.27 -11.95 -7.87
C VAL A 43 8.50 -10.97 -8.74
N GLU A 44 9.14 -10.40 -9.78
CA GLU A 44 8.49 -9.49 -10.73
C GLU A 44 7.34 -10.17 -11.49
N PHE A 45 7.53 -11.40 -11.95
CA PHE A 45 6.44 -12.16 -12.59
C PHE A 45 5.27 -12.38 -11.65
N ALA A 46 5.52 -12.75 -10.39
CA ALA A 46 4.49 -12.89 -9.38
C ALA A 46 3.80 -11.55 -9.07
N PHE A 47 4.56 -10.47 -8.94
CA PHE A 47 4.07 -9.10 -8.72
C PHE A 47 3.13 -8.66 -9.83
N ASN A 48 3.53 -8.86 -11.10
CA ASN A 48 2.72 -8.51 -12.25
C ASN A 48 1.39 -9.29 -12.29
N ARG A 49 1.39 -10.56 -11.93
CA ARG A 49 0.15 -11.36 -11.86
C ARG A 49 -0.78 -10.91 -10.74
N LEU A 50 -0.22 -10.51 -9.61
CA LEU A 50 -1.00 -10.05 -8.47
C LEU A 50 -1.61 -8.66 -8.69
N PHE A 51 -0.83 -7.70 -9.22
CA PHE A 51 -1.11 -6.27 -9.08
C PHE A 51 -1.21 -5.48 -10.39
N VAL A 52 -0.62 -5.95 -11.51
CA VAL A 52 -0.47 -5.15 -12.74
C VAL A 52 -1.29 -5.70 -13.91
N GLY A 53 -1.25 -6.99 -14.18
CA GLY A 53 -1.92 -7.61 -15.34
C GLY A 53 -0.93 -8.06 -16.42
N PRO A 54 -1.40 -8.44 -17.62
CA PRO A 54 -2.66 -8.07 -18.30
C PRO A 54 -3.87 -8.99 -17.99
N ALA A 55 -3.71 -10.09 -17.27
CA ALA A 55 -4.84 -10.94 -16.86
C ALA A 55 -5.62 -10.34 -15.68
N ALA A 56 -6.70 -11.00 -15.25
CA ALA A 56 -7.40 -10.62 -14.03
C ALA A 56 -6.44 -10.69 -12.83
N LEU A 57 -6.37 -9.59 -12.07
CA LEU A 57 -5.48 -9.47 -10.93
C LEU A 57 -5.90 -10.40 -9.80
N GLU A 58 -4.95 -11.15 -9.23
CA GLU A 58 -5.24 -12.05 -8.12
C GLU A 58 -5.46 -11.28 -6.80
N ALA A 59 -4.78 -10.13 -6.63
CA ALA A 59 -4.93 -9.24 -5.48
C ALA A 59 -4.89 -7.76 -5.94
N PRO A 60 -6.00 -7.21 -6.49
CA PRO A 60 -6.02 -5.84 -6.99
C PRO A 60 -5.61 -4.84 -5.90
N PRO A 61 -4.67 -3.91 -6.16
CA PRO A 61 -4.14 -3.01 -5.14
C PRO A 61 -4.98 -1.72 -4.96
N PHE A 62 -6.32 -1.82 -5.08
CA PHE A 62 -7.26 -0.69 -5.06
C PHE A 62 -8.31 -0.89 -3.98
N SER A 63 -8.50 0.10 -3.09
CA SER A 63 -9.47 -0.01 -1.98
C SER A 63 -10.92 -0.16 -2.47
N SER A 64 -11.29 0.46 -3.58
CA SER A 64 -12.64 0.35 -4.17
C SER A 64 -13.03 -1.08 -4.52
N VAL A 65 -12.08 -1.93 -4.92
CA VAL A 65 -12.35 -3.35 -5.21
C VAL A 65 -12.84 -4.13 -3.98
N TYR A 66 -12.41 -3.72 -2.80
CA TYR A 66 -12.76 -4.39 -1.53
C TYR A 66 -13.98 -3.76 -0.85
N LEU A 67 -14.24 -2.46 -1.06
CA LEU A 67 -15.23 -1.71 -0.28
C LEU A 67 -16.51 -1.41 -1.05
N ASP A 68 -16.49 -1.29 -2.39
CA ASP A 68 -17.66 -0.85 -3.15
C ASP A 68 -18.63 -1.98 -3.53
N GLY A 69 -18.35 -3.24 -3.13
CA GLY A 69 -19.23 -4.39 -3.41
C GLY A 69 -19.38 -4.77 -4.89
N GLN A 70 -18.78 -4.00 -5.77
CA GLN A 70 -18.63 -4.28 -7.19
C GLN A 70 -17.13 -4.27 -7.47
N SER A 71 -16.60 -5.31 -8.09
CA SER A 71 -15.17 -5.42 -8.41
C SER A 71 -14.75 -4.41 -9.50
N LEU A 72 -15.20 -3.16 -9.37
CA LEU A 72 -14.91 -2.07 -10.30
C LEU A 72 -13.88 -1.14 -9.68
N VAL A 73 -12.79 -0.91 -10.41
CA VAL A 73 -11.83 0.15 -10.13
C VAL A 73 -12.48 1.51 -10.42
N MET A 74 -12.14 2.55 -9.65
CA MET A 74 -12.67 3.92 -9.76
C MET A 74 -14.16 4.07 -9.34
N GLY A 75 -14.55 3.36 -8.28
CA GLY A 75 -15.88 3.46 -7.67
C GLY A 75 -16.05 4.64 -6.71
N LYS A 76 -17.06 4.54 -5.84
CA LYS A 76 -17.36 5.56 -4.82
C LYS A 76 -16.17 5.76 -3.86
N THR A 77 -15.52 4.67 -3.44
CA THR A 77 -14.35 4.72 -2.55
C THR A 77 -13.21 5.54 -3.14
N THR A 78 -12.92 5.41 -4.45
CA THR A 78 -11.89 6.23 -5.12
C THR A 78 -12.19 7.74 -5.00
N LEU A 79 -13.46 8.13 -5.13
CA LEU A 79 -13.87 9.54 -4.98
C LEU A 79 -13.76 10.02 -3.53
N ASP A 80 -14.09 9.16 -2.57
CA ASP A 80 -13.96 9.46 -1.13
C ASP A 80 -12.49 9.66 -0.74
N VAL A 81 -11.58 8.81 -1.25
CA VAL A 81 -10.11 8.94 -1.05
C VAL A 81 -9.59 10.23 -1.69
N ARG A 82 -9.99 10.52 -2.93
CA ARG A 82 -9.66 11.79 -3.61
C ARG A 82 -10.12 13.01 -2.79
N GLY A 83 -11.32 12.95 -2.20
CA GLY A 83 -11.83 13.98 -1.31
C GLY A 83 -10.96 14.18 -0.06
N MET A 84 -10.42 13.11 0.51
CA MET A 84 -9.48 13.18 1.64
C MET A 84 -8.14 13.82 1.23
N TYR A 85 -7.62 13.51 0.03
CA TYR A 85 -6.42 14.19 -0.49
C TYR A 85 -6.66 15.69 -0.70
N GLY A 86 -7.79 16.06 -1.30
CA GLY A 86 -8.17 17.46 -1.49
C GLY A 86 -8.27 18.25 -0.17
N ALA A 87 -8.77 17.61 0.91
CA ALA A 87 -8.81 18.23 2.24
C ALA A 87 -7.41 18.49 2.84
N LEU A 88 -6.38 17.78 2.37
CA LEU A 88 -4.97 18.01 2.72
C LEU A 88 -4.26 19.00 1.79
N GLY A 89 -4.93 19.48 0.75
CA GLY A 89 -4.28 20.23 -0.33
C GLY A 89 -3.35 19.38 -1.18
N LEU A 90 -3.50 18.04 -1.14
CA LEU A 90 -2.71 17.11 -1.94
C LEU A 90 -3.42 16.83 -3.27
N GLU A 91 -2.63 16.73 -4.33
CA GLU A 91 -3.04 16.16 -5.61
C GLU A 91 -2.14 14.97 -5.92
N SER A 92 -2.73 13.89 -6.45
CA SER A 92 -1.95 12.74 -6.91
C SER A 92 -1.00 13.16 -8.04
N PRO A 93 0.31 12.89 -7.94
CA PRO A 93 1.26 13.10 -9.04
C PRO A 93 0.97 12.19 -10.24
N TRP A 94 0.18 11.12 -10.02
CA TRP A 94 -0.22 10.12 -11.01
C TRP A 94 -1.64 10.35 -11.54
N LYS A 95 -2.14 11.58 -11.48
CA LYS A 95 -3.47 11.95 -11.95
C LYS A 95 -3.71 11.43 -13.36
N ASN A 96 -4.80 10.67 -13.54
CA ASN A 96 -5.19 10.00 -14.79
C ASN A 96 -4.32 8.79 -15.22
N THR A 97 -3.31 8.41 -14.46
CA THR A 97 -2.47 7.24 -14.77
C THR A 97 -2.71 6.12 -13.76
N LEU A 98 -2.88 6.47 -12.49
CA LEU A 98 -3.15 5.52 -11.40
C LEU A 98 -4.36 6.02 -10.59
N PRO A 99 -5.37 5.17 -10.30
CA PRO A 99 -6.49 5.53 -9.44
C PRO A 99 -6.03 5.99 -8.05
N ASP A 100 -6.69 7.01 -7.49
CA ASP A 100 -6.30 7.63 -6.21
C ASP A 100 -6.35 6.66 -5.02
N ASP A 101 -7.12 5.59 -5.12
CA ASP A 101 -7.28 4.53 -4.12
C ASP A 101 -6.30 3.35 -4.29
N HIS A 102 -5.21 3.54 -5.02
CA HIS A 102 -4.11 2.58 -5.08
C HIS A 102 -3.33 2.56 -3.76
N ILE A 103 -2.95 1.38 -3.27
CA ILE A 103 -2.27 1.21 -1.97
C ILE A 103 -1.04 2.12 -1.82
N SER A 104 -0.23 2.30 -2.86
CA SER A 104 0.96 3.15 -2.79
C SER A 104 0.60 4.63 -2.60
N LEU A 105 -0.45 5.13 -3.25
CA LEU A 105 -0.91 6.51 -3.09
C LEU A 105 -1.53 6.73 -1.71
N GLU A 106 -2.24 5.74 -1.18
CA GLU A 106 -2.76 5.80 0.17
C GLU A 106 -1.63 5.77 1.23
N LEU A 107 -0.56 4.98 1.01
CA LEU A 107 0.62 5.00 1.87
C LEU A 107 1.36 6.35 1.81
N ASP A 108 1.46 6.96 0.63
CA ASP A 108 2.05 8.30 0.47
C ASP A 108 1.23 9.37 1.20
N ALA A 109 -0.10 9.29 1.10
CA ALA A 109 -1.00 10.17 1.86
C ALA A 109 -0.84 9.99 3.39
N VAL A 110 -0.68 8.76 3.88
CA VAL A 110 -0.38 8.51 5.30
C VAL A 110 0.90 9.21 5.74
N LEU A 111 1.96 9.17 4.92
CA LEU A 111 3.22 9.87 5.21
C LEU A 111 2.99 11.38 5.32
N ALA A 112 2.26 11.96 4.36
CA ALA A 112 1.93 13.39 4.34
C ALA A 112 1.07 13.79 5.55
N ILE A 113 0.00 13.05 5.85
CA ILE A 113 -0.88 13.31 7.00
C ILE A 113 -0.10 13.23 8.31
N ASN A 114 0.72 12.19 8.49
CA ASN A 114 1.52 12.03 9.71
C ASN A 114 2.57 13.13 9.86
N HIS A 115 3.12 13.63 8.74
CA HIS A 115 4.02 14.79 8.77
C HIS A 115 3.29 16.05 9.23
N LEU A 116 2.13 16.36 8.65
CA LEU A 116 1.30 17.49 9.03
C LEU A 116 0.82 17.41 10.48
N ALA A 117 0.32 16.25 10.91
CA ALA A 117 -0.19 16.05 12.27
C ALA A 117 0.87 16.25 13.38
N ARG A 118 2.15 16.08 13.03
CA ARG A 118 3.27 16.38 13.95
C ARG A 118 3.61 17.87 14.02
N GLN A 119 3.25 18.65 13.01
CA GLN A 119 3.54 20.08 12.93
C GLN A 119 2.42 20.94 13.49
N THR A 120 1.23 20.39 13.66
CA THR A 120 0.07 21.14 14.13
C THR A 120 -0.84 20.29 15.03
N GLU A 121 -1.42 20.95 16.03
CA GLU A 121 -2.47 20.39 16.88
C GLU A 121 -3.89 20.71 16.35
N GLN A 122 -4.02 21.15 15.09
CA GLN A 122 -5.32 21.44 14.50
C GLN A 122 -6.20 20.19 14.51
N VAL A 123 -7.39 20.33 15.07
CA VAL A 123 -8.35 19.26 15.26
C VAL A 123 -8.73 18.62 13.92
N GLU A 124 -8.87 19.45 12.89
CA GLU A 124 -9.22 19.01 11.53
C GLU A 124 -8.18 18.03 10.94
N ILE A 125 -6.90 18.25 11.18
CA ILE A 125 -5.83 17.38 10.72
C ILE A 125 -5.83 16.06 11.50
N GLN A 126 -6.05 16.11 12.81
CA GLN A 126 -6.13 14.91 13.64
C GLN A 126 -7.36 14.05 13.27
N GLU A 127 -8.51 14.67 13.04
CA GLU A 127 -9.73 14.00 12.59
C GLU A 127 -9.55 13.38 11.19
N LEU A 128 -8.90 14.10 10.28
CA LEU A 128 -8.61 13.58 8.94
C LEU A 128 -7.65 12.39 9.00
N ARG A 129 -6.61 12.46 9.84
CA ARG A 129 -5.70 11.33 10.10
C ARG A 129 -6.47 10.11 10.60
N LYS A 130 -7.32 10.28 11.61
CA LYS A 130 -8.14 9.21 12.18
C LYS A 130 -9.05 8.59 11.12
N ARG A 131 -9.74 9.43 10.35
CA ARG A 131 -10.63 8.97 9.26
C ARG A 131 -9.85 8.18 8.21
N PHE A 132 -8.67 8.65 7.80
CA PHE A 132 -7.85 7.99 6.80
C PHE A 132 -7.33 6.64 7.33
N MET A 133 -6.86 6.58 8.57
CA MET A 133 -6.42 5.32 9.19
C MET A 133 -7.56 4.32 9.33
N THR A 134 -8.77 4.77 9.68
CA THR A 134 -9.97 3.91 9.71
C THR A 134 -10.29 3.35 8.32
N HIS A 135 -10.15 4.17 7.27
CA HIS A 135 -10.28 3.72 5.89
C HIS A 135 -9.26 2.63 5.56
N MET A 136 -7.97 2.85 5.83
CA MET A 136 -6.92 1.84 5.62
C MET A 136 -7.21 0.53 6.37
N GLN A 137 -7.66 0.61 7.62
CA GLN A 137 -8.02 -0.55 8.44
C GLN A 137 -9.20 -1.35 7.89
N SER A 138 -10.07 -0.73 7.09
CA SER A 138 -11.24 -1.40 6.54
C SER A 138 -10.93 -2.32 5.34
N TRP A 139 -9.84 -2.07 4.59
CA TRP A 139 -9.57 -2.81 3.37
C TRP A 139 -8.18 -3.46 3.29
N VAL A 140 -7.14 -2.86 3.90
CA VAL A 140 -5.77 -3.40 3.82
C VAL A 140 -5.65 -4.83 4.36
N PRO A 141 -6.35 -5.23 5.45
CA PRO A 141 -6.35 -6.63 5.89
C PRO A 141 -6.93 -7.59 4.85
N LEU A 142 -7.95 -7.15 4.10
CA LEU A 142 -8.56 -7.94 3.03
C LEU A 142 -7.59 -8.09 1.85
N PHE A 143 -6.92 -7.01 1.47
CA PHE A 143 -5.89 -7.00 0.44
C PHE A 143 -4.71 -7.91 0.81
N ALA A 144 -4.14 -7.76 2.00
CA ALA A 144 -3.07 -8.61 2.50
C ALA A 144 -3.48 -10.08 2.54
N GLY A 145 -4.71 -10.38 2.99
CA GLY A 145 -5.29 -11.72 2.98
C GLY A 145 -5.37 -12.32 1.56
N LYS A 146 -5.76 -11.51 0.58
CA LYS A 146 -5.75 -11.95 -0.83
C LYS A 146 -4.36 -12.28 -1.35
N ILE A 147 -3.35 -11.44 -1.03
CA ILE A 147 -1.95 -11.72 -1.40
C ILE A 147 -1.50 -13.07 -0.83
N LEU A 148 -1.73 -13.28 0.47
CA LEU A 148 -1.29 -14.50 1.17
C LEU A 148 -1.98 -15.78 0.69
N GLN A 149 -3.18 -15.67 0.11
CA GLN A 149 -3.96 -16.79 -0.43
C GLN A 149 -3.77 -16.99 -1.94
N ALA A 150 -3.16 -16.04 -2.62
CA ALA A 150 -3.00 -16.09 -4.07
C ALA A 150 -2.03 -17.23 -4.49
N PRO A 151 -2.41 -18.09 -5.44
CA PRO A 151 -1.56 -19.20 -5.88
C PRO A 151 -0.22 -18.75 -6.48
N SER A 152 -0.19 -17.54 -7.07
CA SER A 152 1.00 -16.98 -7.70
C SER A 152 1.85 -16.14 -6.75
N SER A 153 1.49 -16.04 -5.47
CA SER A 153 2.22 -15.17 -4.56
C SER A 153 3.60 -15.74 -4.21
N HIS A 154 4.61 -14.90 -4.32
CA HIS A 154 5.98 -15.23 -3.96
C HIS A 154 6.26 -14.96 -2.46
N PRO A 155 7.15 -15.73 -1.78
CA PRO A 155 7.49 -15.51 -0.37
C PRO A 155 7.94 -14.08 -0.03
N ALA A 156 8.67 -13.40 -0.92
CA ALA A 156 9.06 -12.00 -0.75
C ALA A 156 7.83 -11.08 -0.68
N ILE A 157 6.85 -11.25 -1.58
CA ILE A 157 5.61 -10.48 -1.60
C ILE A 157 4.77 -10.78 -0.35
N ASN A 158 4.71 -12.05 0.05
CA ASN A 158 4.04 -12.46 1.29
C ASN A 158 4.64 -11.79 2.53
N HIS A 159 5.98 -11.63 2.56
CA HIS A 159 6.65 -10.92 3.63
C HIS A 159 6.21 -9.46 3.70
N VAL A 160 6.19 -8.75 2.56
CA VAL A 160 5.73 -7.36 2.49
C VAL A 160 4.29 -7.22 2.93
N ALA A 161 3.39 -8.13 2.53
CA ALA A 161 1.99 -8.14 2.97
C ALA A 161 1.85 -8.31 4.50
N LYS A 162 2.70 -9.12 5.12
CA LYS A 162 2.73 -9.29 6.59
C LYS A 162 3.25 -8.02 7.27
N CYS A 163 4.32 -7.41 6.76
CA CYS A 163 4.85 -6.14 7.26
C CYS A 163 3.81 -5.01 7.17
N LEU A 164 3.07 -4.93 6.07
CA LEU A 164 1.99 -3.97 5.88
C LEU A 164 0.87 -4.18 6.93
N SER A 165 0.47 -5.43 7.15
CA SER A 165 -0.56 -5.75 8.15
C SER A 165 -0.11 -5.43 9.58
N GLN A 166 1.13 -5.78 9.92
CA GLN A 166 1.70 -5.49 11.23
C GLN A 166 1.81 -3.98 11.48
N TRP A 167 2.34 -3.26 10.51
CA TRP A 167 2.44 -1.79 10.59
C TRP A 167 1.06 -1.16 10.85
N LEU A 168 0.02 -1.62 10.14
CA LEU A 168 -1.33 -1.07 10.29
C LEU A 168 -1.92 -1.34 11.68
N GLN A 169 -1.66 -2.52 12.26
CA GLN A 169 -2.10 -2.86 13.62
C GLN A 169 -1.45 -1.92 14.66
N GLU A 170 -0.14 -1.65 14.52
CA GLU A 170 0.60 -0.74 15.40
C GLU A 170 0.05 0.71 15.36
N GLN A 171 -0.56 1.12 14.22
CA GLN A 171 -1.21 2.43 14.12
C GLN A 171 -2.58 2.49 14.81
N GLY A 172 -3.24 1.37 15.01
CA GLY A 172 -4.55 1.29 15.66
C GLY A 172 -4.48 1.30 17.20
N GLU A 173 -3.30 1.05 17.78
CA GLU A 173 -3.07 1.01 19.22
C GLU A 173 -2.60 2.37 19.80
N GLN A 174 -2.40 3.39 18.96
CA GLN A 174 -2.01 4.74 19.35
C GLN A 174 -3.19 5.71 19.29
#